data_6a7d5b004481ab89fcf62c23db1c8e66
#
_entry.id   6a7d5b004481ab89fcf62c23db1c8e66
#
_cell.length_a   1.000
_cell.length_b   1.000
_cell.length_c   1.000
_cell.angle_alpha   90.00
_cell.angle_beta   90.00
_cell.angle_gamma   90.00
#
_symmetry.space_group_name_H-M   'P 1'
#
loop_
_entity.id
_entity.type
_entity.pdbx_description
1 polymer ?
#
loop_
_entity_poly.entity_id
_entity_poly.type
_entity_poly.pdbx_seq_one_letter_code
_entity_poly.pdbx_strand_id
1 'polypeptide(L)'
;MNYEKEYQEEVKILNDIYSRYDKLSEEDIAGAFQLQKDAIQAYFRWSSIKYDIKKDLKRGQAVAVKERLEDICTYLKYIYTSSKSVWLKAKEDIRHV
;
A
#
# COMPACT_ATOMS: atom_id res chain seq x y z
N MET A 1 -19.43 5.01 -12.72
CA MET A 1 -18.09 5.12 -12.16
C MET A 1 -17.11 4.31 -13.00
N ASN A 2 -16.03 4.91 -13.47
CA ASN A 2 -15.11 4.23 -14.37
C ASN A 2 -13.96 3.58 -13.57
N TYR A 3 -14.22 2.41 -13.02
CA TYR A 3 -13.25 1.64 -12.22
C TYR A 3 -11.97 1.33 -12.98
N GLU A 4 -12.06 1.14 -14.29
CA GLU A 4 -10.92 0.72 -15.09
C GLU A 4 -9.81 1.77 -15.10
N LYS A 5 -10.19 3.04 -15.28
CA LYS A 5 -9.24 4.14 -15.27
C LYS A 5 -8.62 4.33 -13.88
N GLU A 6 -9.45 4.33 -12.86
CA GLU A 6 -9.03 4.46 -11.47
C GLU A 6 -8.12 3.30 -11.08
N TYR A 7 -8.49 2.08 -11.46
CA TYR A 7 -7.70 0.87 -11.23
C TYR A 7 -6.32 0.98 -11.88
N GLN A 8 -6.25 1.40 -13.13
CA GLN A 8 -4.97 1.54 -13.85
C GLN A 8 -4.05 2.57 -13.20
N GLU A 9 -4.59 3.69 -12.77
CA GLU A 9 -3.83 4.73 -12.07
C GLU A 9 -3.29 4.22 -10.75
N GLU A 10 -4.11 3.50 -9.98
CA GLU A 10 -3.71 2.94 -8.70
C GLU A 10 -2.68 1.81 -8.86
N VAL A 11 -2.73 1.04 -9.94
CA VAL A 11 -1.71 0.03 -10.24
C VAL A 11 -0.35 0.67 -10.47
N LYS A 12 -0.30 1.81 -11.16
CA LYS A 12 0.95 2.54 -11.35
C LYS A 12 1.54 3.03 -10.03
N ILE A 13 0.70 3.55 -9.16
CA ILE A 13 1.11 3.99 -7.82
C ILE A 13 1.60 2.80 -7.00
N LEU A 14 0.89 1.68 -7.08
CA LEU A 14 1.24 0.44 -6.39
C LEU A 14 2.62 -0.07 -6.81
N ASN A 15 2.89 -0.09 -8.11
CA ASN A 15 4.18 -0.52 -8.65
C ASN A 15 5.31 0.40 -8.19
N ASP A 16 5.06 1.70 -8.12
CA ASP A 16 6.01 2.68 -7.59
C ASP A 16 6.31 2.41 -6.11
N ILE A 17 5.27 2.16 -5.31
CA ILE A 17 5.43 1.85 -3.89
C ILE A 17 6.25 0.57 -3.70
N TYR A 18 5.95 -0.48 -4.46
CA TYR A 18 6.69 -1.74 -4.40
C TYR A 18 8.17 -1.55 -4.76
N SER A 19 8.44 -0.80 -5.81
CA SER A 19 9.81 -0.50 -6.25
C SER A 19 10.59 0.26 -5.17
N ARG A 20 9.97 1.27 -4.57
CA ARG A 20 10.60 2.04 -3.50
C ARG A 20 10.84 1.19 -2.26
N TYR A 21 9.92 0.31 -1.94
CA TYR A 21 10.07 -0.59 -0.79
C TYR A 21 11.25 -1.56 -0.99
N ASP A 22 11.38 -2.13 -2.19
CA ASP A 22 12.48 -3.03 -2.51
C ASP A 22 13.85 -2.36 -2.39
N LYS A 23 13.91 -1.05 -2.63
CA LYS A 23 15.15 -0.28 -2.61
C LYS A 23 15.36 0.44 -1.28
N LEU A 24 14.43 0.33 -0.35
CA LEU A 24 14.50 1.06 0.92
C LEU A 24 15.67 0.55 1.77
N SER A 25 16.54 1.47 2.14
CA SER A 25 17.62 1.22 3.09
C SER A 25 17.15 1.52 4.52
N GLU A 26 17.65 0.77 5.50
CA GLU A 26 17.36 1.02 6.92
C GLU A 26 17.83 2.40 7.38
N GLU A 27 18.74 3.02 6.62
CA GLU A 27 19.29 4.33 6.92
C GLU A 27 18.52 5.48 6.25
N ASP A 28 17.63 5.16 5.30
CA ASP A 28 16.87 6.16 4.56
C ASP A 28 15.61 6.55 5.32
N ILE A 29 15.77 7.41 6.32
CA ILE A 29 14.69 7.86 7.20
C ILE A 29 13.62 8.63 6.41
N ALA A 30 14.04 9.54 5.54
CA ALA A 30 13.13 10.36 4.75
C ALA A 30 12.33 9.50 3.78
N GLY A 31 12.99 8.54 3.12
CA GLY A 31 12.33 7.59 2.21
C GLY A 31 11.33 6.70 2.95
N ALA A 32 11.70 6.21 4.14
CA ALA A 32 10.82 5.40 4.96
C ALA A 32 9.58 6.17 5.40
N PHE A 33 9.74 7.43 5.80
CA PHE A 33 8.63 8.28 6.22
C PHE A 33 7.66 8.52 5.05
N GLN A 34 8.19 8.87 3.89
CA GLN A 34 7.36 9.12 2.71
C GLN A 34 6.65 7.86 2.23
N LEU A 35 7.36 6.73 2.24
CA LEU A 35 6.80 5.45 1.83
C LEU A 35 5.68 4.99 2.77
N GLN A 36 5.85 5.21 4.07
CA GLN A 36 4.83 4.94 5.08
C GLN A 36 3.54 5.70 4.75
N LYS A 37 3.64 6.99 4.46
CA LYS A 37 2.48 7.82 4.13
C LYS A 37 1.80 7.36 2.85
N ASP A 38 2.60 7.13 1.81
CA ASP A 38 2.07 6.73 0.51
C ASP A 38 1.41 5.35 0.57
N ALA A 39 2.00 4.42 1.32
CA ALA A 39 1.45 3.07 1.47
C ALA A 39 0.10 3.07 2.19
N ILE A 40 -0.04 3.84 3.28
CA ILE A 40 -1.31 3.87 4.01
C ILE A 40 -2.41 4.58 3.20
N GLN A 41 -2.06 5.62 2.46
CA GLN A 41 -3.01 6.29 1.60
C GLN A 41 -3.47 5.37 0.46
N ALA A 42 -2.54 4.64 -0.15
CA ALA A 42 -2.87 3.65 -1.18
C ALA A 42 -3.73 2.52 -0.60
N TYR A 43 -3.46 2.08 0.63
CA TYR A 43 -4.27 1.08 1.31
C TYR A 43 -5.74 1.52 1.40
N PHE A 44 -6.00 2.75 1.79
CA PHE A 44 -7.37 3.26 1.90
C PHE A 44 -8.04 3.36 0.53
N ARG A 45 -7.32 3.78 -0.51
CA ARG A 45 -7.88 3.84 -1.87
C ARG A 45 -8.19 2.44 -2.40
N TRP A 46 -7.30 1.48 -2.20
CA TRP A 46 -7.54 0.09 -2.62
C TRP A 46 -8.68 -0.56 -1.85
N SER A 47 -8.84 -0.24 -0.58
CA SER A 47 -9.98 -0.71 0.23
C SER A 47 -11.30 -0.19 -0.33
N SER A 48 -11.32 1.07 -0.78
CA SER A 48 -12.49 1.67 -1.42
C SER A 48 -12.80 1.00 -2.76
N ILE A 49 -11.78 0.78 -3.58
CA ILE A 49 -11.92 0.07 -4.86
C ILE A 49 -12.46 -1.34 -4.65
N LYS A 50 -11.91 -2.06 -3.67
CA LYS A 50 -12.38 -3.40 -3.31
C LYS A 50 -13.86 -3.40 -2.93
N TYR A 51 -14.27 -2.45 -2.13
CA TYR A 51 -15.66 -2.33 -1.70
C TYR A 51 -16.59 -2.07 -2.90
N ASP A 52 -16.21 -1.16 -3.78
CA ASP A 52 -17.01 -0.79 -4.95
C ASP A 52 -17.12 -1.94 -5.94
N ILE A 53 -16.01 -2.62 -6.23
CA ILE A 53 -15.99 -3.76 -7.16
C ILE A 53 -16.85 -4.92 -6.60
N LYS A 54 -16.79 -5.15 -5.30
CA LYS A 54 -17.54 -6.21 -4.64
C LYS A 54 -19.05 -6.07 -4.81
N LYS A 55 -19.55 -4.83 -4.92
CA LYS A 55 -20.98 -4.56 -5.15
C LYS A 55 -21.42 -4.92 -6.57
N ASP A 56 -20.54 -4.79 -7.55
CA ASP A 56 -20.89 -4.89 -8.96
C ASP A 56 -20.61 -6.27 -9.57
N LEU A 57 -19.85 -7.14 -8.87
CA LEU A 57 -19.49 -8.45 -9.41
C LEU A 57 -20.49 -9.52 -9.06
N LYS A 58 -20.78 -10.38 -10.04
CA LYS A 58 -21.59 -11.59 -9.84
C LYS A 58 -20.78 -12.60 -9.01
N ARG A 59 -21.48 -13.44 -8.24
CA ARG A 59 -20.89 -14.36 -7.26
C ARG A 59 -19.69 -15.18 -7.74
N GLY A 60 -19.68 -15.65 -8.99
CA GLY A 60 -18.59 -16.48 -9.50
C GLY A 60 -17.32 -15.73 -9.87
N GLN A 61 -17.44 -14.44 -10.22
CA GLN A 61 -16.30 -13.60 -10.59
C GLN A 61 -15.70 -12.89 -9.37
N ALA A 62 -16.50 -12.76 -8.31
CA ALA A 62 -16.12 -11.98 -7.15
C ALA A 62 -14.99 -12.61 -6.33
N VAL A 63 -14.88 -13.94 -6.29
CA VAL A 63 -13.94 -14.64 -5.41
C VAL A 63 -12.50 -14.38 -5.81
N ALA A 64 -12.14 -14.59 -7.07
CA ALA A 64 -10.75 -14.40 -7.54
C ALA A 64 -10.31 -12.93 -7.45
N VAL A 65 -11.18 -12.02 -7.85
CA VAL A 65 -10.89 -10.57 -7.80
C VAL A 65 -10.77 -10.12 -6.35
N LYS A 66 -11.66 -10.58 -5.49
CA LYS A 66 -11.64 -10.26 -4.05
C LYS A 66 -10.33 -10.70 -3.41
N GLU A 67 -9.87 -11.93 -3.67
CA GLU A 67 -8.62 -12.44 -3.11
C GLU A 67 -7.43 -11.59 -3.55
N ARG A 68 -7.38 -11.21 -4.84
CA ARG A 68 -6.32 -10.38 -5.38
C ARG A 68 -6.29 -8.99 -4.71
N LEU A 69 -7.46 -8.39 -4.52
CA LEU A 69 -7.56 -7.08 -3.88
C LEU A 69 -7.23 -7.15 -2.39
N GLU A 70 -7.59 -8.22 -1.72
CA GLU A 70 -7.21 -8.45 -0.33
C GLU A 70 -5.70 -8.62 -0.18
N ASP A 71 -5.05 -9.32 -1.10
CA ASP A 71 -3.59 -9.49 -1.12
C ASP A 71 -2.89 -8.13 -1.29
N ILE A 72 -3.38 -7.28 -2.19
CA ILE A 72 -2.84 -5.94 -2.38
C ILE A 72 -2.97 -5.13 -1.10
N CYS A 73 -4.13 -5.12 -0.47
CA CYS A 73 -4.36 -4.39 0.78
C CYS A 73 -3.46 -4.91 1.91
N THR A 74 -3.33 -6.23 2.03
CA THR A 74 -2.49 -6.86 3.05
C THR A 74 -1.02 -6.47 2.86
N TYR A 75 -0.54 -6.49 1.62
CA TYR A 75 0.84 -6.13 1.31
C TYR A 75 1.12 -4.65 1.55
N LEU A 76 0.18 -3.77 1.19
CA LEU A 76 0.31 -2.34 1.46
C LEU A 76 0.38 -2.06 2.96
N LYS A 77 -0.42 -2.75 3.74
CA LYS A 77 -0.39 -2.63 5.21
C LYS A 77 0.94 -3.11 5.76
N TYR A 78 1.50 -4.18 5.18
CA TYR A 78 2.82 -4.68 5.55
C TYR A 78 3.91 -3.65 5.24
N ILE A 79 3.88 -3.03 4.05
CA ILE A 79 4.83 -1.98 3.67
C ILE A 79 4.72 -0.79 4.62
N TYR A 80 3.50 -0.39 4.94
CA TYR A 80 3.24 0.68 5.90
C TYR A 80 3.89 0.38 7.25
N THR A 81 3.62 -0.79 7.80
CA THR A 81 4.13 -1.20 9.11
C THR A 81 5.66 -1.30 9.12
N SER A 82 6.23 -1.88 8.07
CA SER A 82 7.70 -2.03 7.95
C SER A 82 8.39 -0.68 7.81
N SER A 83 7.87 0.20 6.97
CA SER A 83 8.44 1.54 6.76
C SER A 83 8.33 2.39 8.01
N LYS A 84 7.19 2.30 8.71
CA LYS A 84 6.99 2.98 9.99
C LYS A 84 7.98 2.50 11.04
N SER A 85 8.28 1.20 11.07
CA SER A 85 9.24 0.61 11.98
C SER A 85 10.66 1.17 11.76
N VAL A 86 11.08 1.29 10.49
CA VAL A 86 12.37 1.89 10.13
C VAL A 86 12.44 3.34 10.64
N TRP A 87 11.39 4.12 10.39
CA TRP A 87 11.33 5.52 10.81
C TRP A 87 11.36 5.67 12.34
N LEU A 88 10.58 4.85 13.05
CA LEU A 88 10.51 4.89 14.52
C LEU A 88 11.84 4.49 15.16
N LYS A 89 12.50 3.48 14.63
CA LYS A 89 13.81 3.05 15.11
C LYS A 89 14.84 4.16 14.96
N ALA A 90 14.87 4.82 13.83
CA ALA A 90 15.76 5.94 13.56
C ALA A 90 15.49 7.10 14.53
N LYS A 91 14.21 7.39 14.80
CA LYS A 91 13.80 8.43 15.75
C LYS A 91 14.25 8.12 17.18
N GLU A 92 14.17 6.86 17.60
CA GLU A 92 14.66 6.42 18.91
C GLU A 92 16.17 6.53 19.02
N ASP A 93 16.90 6.14 17.98
CA ASP A 93 18.37 6.25 17.94
C ASP A 93 18.81 7.70 18.10
N ILE A 94 18.09 8.64 17.51
CA ILE A 94 18.38 10.06 17.67
C ILE A 94 18.13 10.54 19.11
N ARG A 95 17.11 10.02 19.79
CA ARG A 95 16.80 10.38 21.16
C ARG A 95 17.84 9.91 22.17
N HIS A 96 18.58 8.86 21.85
CA HIS A 96 19.58 8.26 22.75
C HIS A 96 20.99 8.84 22.52
N VAL A 97 21.13 9.78 21.60
CA VAL A 97 22.36 10.52 21.38
C VAL A 97 22.30 11.86 22.15
#